data_a25e9cd064763a39794e1fd06c0ef9c1
#
_entry.id   a25e9cd064763a39794e1fd06c0ef9c1
#
_cell.length_a   1.000
_cell.length_b   1.000
_cell.length_c   1.000
_cell.angle_alpha   90.00
_cell.angle_beta   90.00
_cell.angle_gamma   90.00
#
_symmetry.space_group_name_H-M   'P 1'
#
loop_
_entity.id
_entity.type
_entity.pdbx_description
1 polymer ?
#
loop_
_entity_poly.entity_id
_entity_poly.type
_entity_poly.pdbx_seq_one_letter_code
_entity_poly.pdbx_strand_id
1 'polypeptide(L)'
;MVFFKYYSAPPYAESKDIMAPLRYHAIRYTSPELFNDPYDSGKEDIFSEIINKHLRIACLSRNPHSPIMWSHYSSDHKGYLIEYDIREAAYEKVEYKEIEPFYYSTQELKEASDKEYPNTPDSDIQAKMKQFLEESPVYIQKLKDAIFTKHLDWIYEEEYRFM
;
A
#
# COMPACT_ATOMS: atom_id res chain seq x y z
N MET A 1 16.12 -3.58 13.63
CA MET A 1 16.28 -4.31 12.33
C MET A 1 16.52 -3.30 11.24
N VAL A 2 17.45 -3.58 10.33
CA VAL A 2 17.84 -2.63 9.28
C VAL A 2 16.96 -2.78 8.06
N PHE A 3 16.47 -1.66 7.53
CA PHE A 3 15.68 -1.55 6.30
C PHE A 3 16.23 -0.44 5.43
N PHE A 4 15.88 -0.48 4.15
CA PHE A 4 16.38 0.45 3.14
C PHE A 4 15.22 1.10 2.40
N LYS A 5 15.34 2.39 2.12
CA LYS A 5 14.39 3.10 1.25
C LYS A 5 15.14 3.86 0.18
N TYR A 6 14.72 3.61 -1.05
CA TYR A 6 15.25 4.27 -2.23
C TYR A 6 14.52 5.59 -2.47
N TYR A 7 15.25 6.60 -2.87
CA TYR A 7 14.73 7.92 -3.16
C TYR A 7 15.32 8.48 -4.44
N SER A 8 14.49 9.17 -5.21
CA SER A 8 14.97 10.01 -6.30
C SER A 8 15.75 11.20 -5.75
N ALA A 9 16.68 11.76 -6.53
CA ALA A 9 17.42 12.96 -6.17
C ALA A 9 17.06 14.15 -7.11
N PRO A 10 17.24 15.40 -6.65
CA PRO A 10 17.12 16.54 -7.54
C PRO A 10 18.10 16.44 -8.73
N PRO A 11 17.75 16.88 -9.93
CA PRO A 11 16.49 17.53 -10.34
C PRO A 11 15.40 16.55 -10.79
N TYR A 12 15.58 15.25 -10.57
CA TYR A 12 14.77 14.16 -11.13
C TYR A 12 13.53 13.85 -10.31
N ALA A 13 13.29 14.56 -9.22
CA ALA A 13 12.15 14.32 -8.37
C ALA A 13 11.07 15.37 -8.52
N GLU A 14 9.84 14.92 -8.50
CA GLU A 14 8.65 15.78 -8.60
C GLU A 14 8.35 16.57 -7.32
N SER A 15 8.91 16.16 -6.18
CA SER A 15 8.65 16.78 -4.88
C SER A 15 9.62 17.91 -4.56
N LYS A 16 9.08 19.04 -4.09
CA LYS A 16 9.87 20.21 -3.68
C LYS A 16 10.81 19.96 -2.48
N ASP A 17 10.52 18.98 -1.65
CA ASP A 17 11.37 18.63 -0.49
C ASP A 17 11.77 17.16 -0.50
N ILE A 18 12.43 16.76 -1.57
CA ILE A 18 12.95 15.41 -1.74
C ILE A 18 14.02 15.03 -0.70
N MET A 19 14.71 16.03 -0.14
CA MET A 19 15.71 15.82 0.88
C MET A 19 15.13 15.82 2.31
N ALA A 20 13.80 15.96 2.45
CA ALA A 20 13.14 15.94 3.75
C ALA A 20 13.47 14.69 4.59
N PRO A 21 13.51 13.47 4.03
CA PRO A 21 13.87 12.29 4.80
C PRO A 21 15.26 12.38 5.43
N LEU A 22 16.25 12.89 4.70
CA LEU A 22 17.60 13.12 5.22
C LEU A 22 17.66 14.30 6.21
N ARG A 23 16.98 15.39 5.89
CA ARG A 23 17.01 16.62 6.69
C ARG A 23 16.35 16.46 8.05
N TYR A 24 15.24 15.73 8.10
CA TYR A 24 14.42 15.57 9.30
C TYR A 24 14.53 14.20 9.95
N HIS A 25 15.40 13.32 9.46
CA HIS A 25 15.53 11.94 9.91
C HIS A 25 14.18 11.22 9.95
N ALA A 26 13.37 11.40 8.91
CA ALA A 26 11.99 10.95 8.85
C ALA A 26 11.76 9.90 7.74
N ILE A 27 10.76 9.06 7.94
CA ILE A 27 10.27 8.15 6.91
C ILE A 27 8.99 8.75 6.32
N ARG A 28 8.91 8.80 4.98
CA ARG A 28 7.71 9.24 4.29
C ARG A 28 6.71 8.10 4.22
N TYR A 29 5.53 8.32 4.75
CA TYR A 29 4.35 7.50 4.54
C TYR A 29 3.56 8.04 3.35
N THR A 30 3.16 7.16 2.45
CA THR A 30 2.55 7.52 1.16
C THR A 30 1.17 6.87 1.04
N SER A 31 0.22 7.54 0.39
CA SER A 31 -1.05 6.93 0.02
C SER A 31 -0.82 5.84 -1.03
N PRO A 32 -1.51 4.69 -0.95
CA PRO A 32 -1.39 3.62 -1.93
C PRO A 32 -1.66 4.05 -3.38
N GLU A 33 -2.48 5.07 -3.62
CA GLU A 33 -2.73 5.63 -4.95
C GLU A 33 -1.48 6.15 -5.68
N LEU A 34 -0.40 6.42 -4.92
CA LEU A 34 0.88 6.90 -5.43
C LEU A 34 1.91 5.77 -5.61
N PHE A 35 1.51 4.53 -5.42
CA PHE A 35 2.38 3.39 -5.65
C PHE A 35 2.50 3.10 -7.14
N ASN A 36 3.63 2.54 -7.53
CA ASN A 36 3.89 2.18 -8.93
C ASN A 36 3.25 0.86 -9.35
N ASP A 37 2.91 -0.02 -8.41
CA ASP A 37 2.14 -1.21 -8.70
C ASP A 37 0.66 -0.83 -8.86
N PRO A 38 0.07 -1.00 -10.06
CA PRO A 38 -1.33 -0.65 -10.30
C PRO A 38 -2.31 -1.47 -9.46
N TYR A 39 -1.84 -2.55 -8.86
CA TYR A 39 -2.64 -3.42 -8.00
C TYR A 39 -2.63 -3.00 -6.53
N ASP A 40 -1.64 -2.23 -6.09
CA ASP A 40 -1.55 -1.74 -4.71
C ASP A 40 -2.62 -0.69 -4.37
N SER A 41 -3.08 0.06 -5.34
CA SER A 41 -4.02 1.18 -5.12
C SER A 41 -5.50 0.81 -5.30
N GLY A 42 -5.77 -0.40 -5.81
CA GLY A 42 -7.13 -0.72 -6.29
C GLY A 42 -7.51 0.10 -7.54
N LYS A 43 -8.38 -0.44 -8.37
CA LYS A 43 -8.95 0.32 -9.49
C LYS A 43 -10.27 0.93 -9.03
N GLU A 44 -10.43 2.23 -9.24
CA GLU A 44 -11.66 3.06 -9.29
C GLU A 44 -12.96 2.46 -8.65
N ASP A 45 -12.87 1.93 -7.45
CA ASP A 45 -14.04 1.51 -6.69
C ASP A 45 -14.12 2.26 -5.35
N ILE A 46 -15.24 2.14 -4.66
CA ILE A 46 -15.46 2.75 -3.33
C ILE A 46 -14.37 2.32 -2.33
N PHE A 47 -13.79 1.15 -2.55
CA PHE A 47 -12.74 0.55 -1.74
C PHE A 47 -11.42 1.32 -1.87
N SER A 48 -10.98 1.59 -3.10
CA SER A 48 -9.76 2.36 -3.35
C SER A 48 -9.87 3.77 -2.77
N GLU A 49 -11.05 4.38 -2.84
CA GLU A 49 -11.29 5.70 -2.27
C GLU A 49 -11.10 5.71 -0.74
N ILE A 50 -11.64 4.72 -0.03
CA ILE A 50 -11.49 4.61 1.44
C ILE A 50 -10.05 4.35 1.82
N ILE A 51 -9.38 3.38 1.16
CA ILE A 51 -7.98 3.06 1.41
C ILE A 51 -7.09 4.29 1.17
N ASN A 52 -7.22 4.90 0.02
CA ASN A 52 -6.38 6.02 -0.37
C ASN A 52 -6.58 7.24 0.53
N LYS A 53 -7.78 7.42 1.07
CA LYS A 53 -8.09 8.52 1.98
C LYS A 53 -7.49 8.31 3.38
N HIS A 54 -7.56 7.11 3.92
CA HIS A 54 -7.27 6.84 5.33
C HIS A 54 -5.93 6.13 5.56
N LEU A 55 -5.45 5.37 4.59
CA LEU A 55 -4.24 4.59 4.73
C LEU A 55 -2.99 5.36 4.30
N ARG A 56 -1.94 5.23 5.09
CA ARG A 56 -0.60 5.74 4.76
C ARG A 56 0.41 4.65 5.07
N ILE A 57 1.21 4.30 4.07
CA ILE A 57 2.15 3.16 4.14
C ILE A 57 3.56 3.66 3.83
N ALA A 58 4.51 3.22 4.63
CA ALA A 58 5.92 3.34 4.29
C ALA A 58 6.44 1.97 3.83
N CYS A 59 6.82 1.87 2.56
CA CYS A 59 7.42 0.71 1.95
C CYS A 59 8.93 0.78 2.09
N LEU A 60 9.53 -0.24 2.69
CA LEU A 60 10.96 -0.38 2.90
C LEU A 60 11.42 -1.73 2.38
N SER A 61 12.65 -1.80 1.86
CA SER A 61 13.26 -3.02 1.35
C SER A 61 14.29 -3.60 2.33
N ARG A 62 14.55 -4.90 2.20
CA ARG A 62 15.71 -5.54 2.86
C ARG A 62 16.93 -5.60 1.96
N ASN A 63 16.79 -5.24 0.70
CA ASN A 63 17.86 -5.34 -0.29
C ASN A 63 18.40 -3.96 -0.71
N PRO A 64 19.60 -3.56 -0.28
CA PRO A 64 20.22 -2.29 -0.69
C PRO A 64 20.89 -2.34 -2.05
N HIS A 65 21.04 -3.52 -2.66
CA HIS A 65 21.89 -3.75 -3.82
C HIS A 65 21.13 -4.15 -5.09
N SER A 66 19.78 -4.16 -5.08
CA SER A 66 18.97 -4.52 -6.24
C SER A 66 19.11 -3.47 -7.37
N PRO A 67 19.68 -3.79 -8.54
CA PRO A 67 19.75 -2.85 -9.66
C PRO A 67 18.35 -2.43 -10.14
N ILE A 68 17.36 -3.32 -10.03
CA ILE A 68 15.99 -3.06 -10.41
C ILE A 68 15.39 -1.99 -9.48
N MET A 69 15.61 -2.10 -8.16
CA MET A 69 15.18 -1.08 -7.20
C MET A 69 15.84 0.27 -7.45
N TRP A 70 17.13 0.28 -7.79
CA TRP A 70 17.83 1.51 -8.14
C TRP A 70 17.27 2.15 -9.42
N SER A 71 16.89 1.34 -10.40
CA SER A 71 16.24 1.86 -11.61
C SER A 71 14.85 2.43 -11.33
N HIS A 72 14.00 1.67 -10.64
CA HIS A 72 12.58 2.04 -10.46
C HIS A 72 12.37 3.18 -9.46
N TYR A 73 13.13 3.18 -8.35
CA TYR A 73 12.83 4.05 -7.20
C TYR A 73 13.85 5.17 -6.97
N SER A 74 14.92 5.21 -7.75
CA SER A 74 15.95 6.24 -7.62
C SER A 74 16.27 6.96 -8.95
N SER A 75 15.27 7.20 -9.77
CA SER A 75 15.37 7.92 -11.05
C SER A 75 16.51 7.37 -11.91
N ASP A 76 16.44 6.09 -12.30
CA ASP A 76 17.48 5.42 -13.11
C ASP A 76 18.88 5.55 -12.53
N HIS A 77 19.06 5.09 -11.30
CA HIS A 77 20.33 5.10 -10.57
C HIS A 77 20.91 6.49 -10.24
N LYS A 78 20.10 7.55 -10.30
CA LYS A 78 20.51 8.95 -10.00
C LYS A 78 20.00 9.46 -8.66
N GLY A 79 19.54 8.55 -7.80
CA GLY A 79 18.98 8.84 -6.50
C GLY A 79 19.94 8.52 -5.35
N TYR A 80 19.36 8.30 -4.19
CA TYR A 80 20.07 7.91 -2.99
C TYR A 80 19.28 6.87 -2.19
N LEU A 81 19.99 6.17 -1.30
CA LEU A 81 19.44 5.16 -0.41
C LEU A 81 19.60 5.64 1.03
N ILE A 82 18.57 5.46 1.84
CA ILE A 82 18.67 5.66 3.29
C ILE A 82 18.52 4.31 3.98
N GLU A 83 19.44 4.05 4.89
CA GLU A 83 19.37 2.95 5.83
C GLU A 83 18.63 3.40 7.11
N TYR A 84 17.63 2.62 7.53
CA TYR A 84 16.86 2.85 8.75
C TYR A 84 17.06 1.69 9.73
N ASP A 85 17.63 1.97 10.92
CA ASP A 85 17.62 1.00 12.03
C ASP A 85 16.34 1.18 12.84
N ILE A 86 15.32 0.38 12.54
CA ILE A 86 14.01 0.44 13.18
C ILE A 86 13.94 -0.64 14.26
N ARG A 87 13.79 -0.20 15.52
CA ARG A 87 13.79 -1.08 16.68
C ARG A 87 12.39 -1.36 17.21
N GLU A 88 11.51 -0.36 17.14
CA GLU A 88 10.17 -0.40 17.73
C GLU A 88 9.16 0.21 16.75
N ALA A 89 8.63 -0.60 15.85
CA ALA A 89 7.51 -0.22 14.99
C ALA A 89 6.76 -1.49 14.55
N ALA A 90 5.47 -1.36 14.34
CA ALA A 90 4.68 -2.40 13.71
C ALA A 90 4.98 -2.41 12.21
N TYR A 91 5.38 -3.54 11.69
CA TYR A 91 5.58 -3.78 10.27
C TYR A 91 5.23 -5.21 9.91
N GLU A 92 4.84 -5.42 8.68
CA GLU A 92 4.63 -6.76 8.14
C GLU A 92 5.42 -6.93 6.82
N LYS A 93 5.88 -8.16 6.59
CA LYS A 93 6.55 -8.53 5.35
C LYS A 93 5.50 -8.75 4.27
N VAL A 94 5.74 -8.22 3.08
CA VAL A 94 4.90 -8.49 1.91
C VAL A 94 5.08 -9.94 1.47
N GLU A 95 3.97 -10.64 1.26
CA GLU A 95 3.92 -11.96 0.65
C GLU A 95 3.81 -11.83 -0.87
N TYR A 96 4.61 -12.61 -1.59
CA TYR A 96 4.60 -12.61 -3.06
C TYR A 96 3.90 -13.87 -3.58
N LYS A 97 2.87 -13.68 -4.40
CA LYS A 97 2.02 -14.77 -4.92
C LYS A 97 1.70 -14.59 -6.41
N GLU A 98 1.46 -15.69 -7.11
CA GLU A 98 0.79 -15.66 -8.41
C GLU A 98 -0.72 -15.49 -8.17
N ILE A 99 -1.15 -14.25 -7.91
CA ILE A 99 -2.54 -13.94 -7.66
C ILE A 99 -3.01 -12.85 -8.61
N GLU A 100 -4.24 -12.97 -9.04
CA GLU A 100 -4.97 -11.81 -9.53
C GLU A 100 -5.37 -10.94 -8.33
N PRO A 101 -5.20 -9.63 -8.42
CA PRO A 101 -5.59 -8.73 -7.34
C PRO A 101 -7.08 -8.89 -7.08
N PHE A 102 -7.40 -9.01 -5.81
CA PHE A 102 -8.78 -9.13 -5.36
C PHE A 102 -9.41 -7.74 -5.24
N TYR A 103 -10.38 -7.48 -6.09
CA TYR A 103 -11.25 -6.31 -5.99
C TYR A 103 -12.70 -6.76 -5.92
N TYR A 104 -13.45 -6.21 -4.97
CA TYR A 104 -14.89 -6.29 -5.03
C TYR A 104 -15.39 -5.37 -6.15
N SER A 105 -16.10 -5.90 -7.12
CA SER A 105 -16.99 -5.08 -7.93
C SER A 105 -18.07 -4.47 -7.02
N THR A 106 -18.68 -3.38 -7.44
CA THR A 106 -19.80 -2.77 -6.69
C THR A 106 -20.91 -3.78 -6.41
N GLN A 107 -21.15 -4.70 -7.35
CA GLN A 107 -22.16 -5.74 -7.20
C GLN A 107 -21.77 -6.77 -6.13
N GLU A 108 -20.54 -7.27 -6.14
CA GLU A 108 -20.06 -8.23 -5.13
C GLU A 108 -20.02 -7.60 -3.73
N LEU A 109 -19.64 -6.32 -3.61
CA LEU A 109 -19.67 -5.59 -2.37
C LEU A 109 -21.10 -5.47 -1.83
N LYS A 110 -22.07 -5.17 -2.70
CA LYS A 110 -23.47 -5.16 -2.34
C LYS A 110 -23.96 -6.53 -1.85
N GLU A 111 -23.68 -7.60 -2.60
CA GLU A 111 -24.09 -8.96 -2.24
C GLU A 111 -23.46 -9.41 -0.91
N ALA A 112 -22.19 -9.09 -0.68
CA ALA A 112 -21.52 -9.38 0.57
C ALA A 112 -22.11 -8.61 1.75
N SER A 113 -22.39 -7.31 1.56
CA SER A 113 -23.01 -6.47 2.59
C SER A 113 -24.45 -6.91 2.91
N ASP A 114 -25.24 -7.32 1.90
CA ASP A 114 -26.59 -7.84 2.07
C ASP A 114 -26.60 -9.16 2.85
N LYS A 115 -25.61 -10.00 2.61
CA LYS A 115 -25.48 -11.28 3.31
C LYS A 115 -25.09 -11.08 4.79
N GLU A 116 -24.22 -10.15 5.09
CA GLU A 116 -23.69 -9.94 6.45
C GLU A 116 -24.64 -9.05 7.30
N TYR A 117 -25.32 -8.10 6.65
CA TYR A 117 -26.26 -7.18 7.31
C TYR A 117 -27.69 -7.26 6.72
N PRO A 118 -28.37 -8.41 6.80
CA PRO A 118 -29.65 -8.64 6.12
C PRO A 118 -30.80 -7.78 6.65
N ASN A 119 -30.69 -7.24 7.85
CA ASN A 119 -31.70 -6.44 8.50
C ASN A 119 -31.62 -4.94 8.23
N THR A 120 -30.62 -4.49 7.49
CA THR A 120 -30.48 -3.09 7.10
C THR A 120 -31.33 -2.85 5.86
N PRO A 121 -32.24 -1.85 5.86
CA PRO A 121 -33.14 -1.59 4.73
C PRO A 121 -32.35 -1.26 3.44
N ASP A 122 -32.85 -1.75 2.30
CA ASP A 122 -32.28 -1.44 0.97
C ASP A 122 -32.37 0.06 0.60
N SER A 123 -33.18 0.82 1.31
CA SER A 123 -33.27 2.27 1.14
C SER A 123 -31.99 3.02 1.53
N ASP A 124 -31.07 2.34 2.22
CA ASP A 124 -29.79 2.93 2.64
C ASP A 124 -28.60 2.01 2.30
N ILE A 125 -28.53 1.64 1.03
CA ILE A 125 -27.45 0.79 0.48
C ILE A 125 -26.05 1.38 0.78
N GLN A 126 -25.89 2.70 0.72
CA GLN A 126 -24.61 3.33 0.96
C GLN A 126 -24.17 3.20 2.42
N ALA A 127 -25.09 3.39 3.38
CA ALA A 127 -24.77 3.18 4.79
C ALA A 127 -24.43 1.72 5.09
N LYS A 128 -25.15 0.78 4.48
CA LYS A 128 -24.93 -0.66 4.61
C LYS A 128 -23.55 -1.08 4.07
N MET A 129 -23.21 -0.62 2.88
CA MET A 129 -21.89 -0.86 2.29
C MET A 129 -20.80 -0.22 3.13
N LYS A 130 -21.01 0.98 3.62
CA LYS A 130 -20.06 1.66 4.52
C LYS A 130 -19.86 0.85 5.80
N GLN A 131 -20.93 0.40 6.44
CA GLN A 131 -20.84 -0.44 7.63
C GLN A 131 -20.08 -1.73 7.36
N PHE A 132 -20.33 -2.40 6.24
CA PHE A 132 -19.58 -3.58 5.83
C PHE A 132 -18.09 -3.30 5.71
N LEU A 133 -17.72 -2.19 5.09
CA LEU A 133 -16.32 -1.80 4.91
C LEU A 133 -15.61 -1.46 6.24
N GLU A 134 -16.33 -0.93 7.22
CA GLU A 134 -15.76 -0.47 8.49
C GLU A 134 -15.76 -1.56 9.58
N GLU A 135 -16.72 -2.47 9.56
CA GLU A 135 -16.97 -3.39 10.68
C GLU A 135 -16.81 -4.86 10.33
N SER A 136 -16.92 -5.26 9.05
CA SER A 136 -16.84 -6.67 8.66
C SER A 136 -15.46 -7.28 8.89
N PRO A 137 -15.34 -8.30 9.75
CA PRO A 137 -14.06 -8.99 9.95
C PRO A 137 -13.53 -9.65 8.68
N VAL A 138 -14.45 -10.14 7.83
CA VAL A 138 -14.10 -10.79 6.55
C VAL A 138 -13.50 -9.75 5.61
N TYR A 139 -14.10 -8.58 5.53
CA TYR A 139 -13.62 -7.50 4.71
C TYR A 139 -12.26 -6.95 5.20
N ILE A 140 -12.15 -6.69 6.52
CA ILE A 140 -10.90 -6.23 7.14
C ILE A 140 -9.75 -7.22 6.88
N GLN A 141 -10.02 -8.52 6.95
CA GLN A 141 -9.00 -9.53 6.64
C GLN A 141 -8.58 -9.49 5.16
N LYS A 142 -9.54 -9.41 4.24
CA LYS A 142 -9.24 -9.28 2.82
C LYS A 142 -8.47 -8.01 2.47
N LEU A 143 -8.80 -6.90 3.15
CA LEU A 143 -8.05 -5.66 3.03
C LEU A 143 -6.60 -5.83 3.45
N LYS A 144 -6.36 -6.48 4.60
CA LYS A 144 -5.00 -6.79 5.05
C LYS A 144 -4.27 -7.67 4.04
N ASP A 145 -4.92 -8.71 3.55
CA ASP A 145 -4.33 -9.60 2.55
C ASP A 145 -3.96 -8.81 1.28
N ALA A 146 -4.81 -7.93 0.80
CA ALA A 146 -4.52 -7.09 -0.36
C ALA A 146 -3.35 -6.12 -0.11
N ILE A 147 -3.30 -5.49 1.09
CA ILE A 147 -2.23 -4.55 1.46
C ILE A 147 -0.87 -5.26 1.61
N PHE A 148 -0.84 -6.50 2.06
CA PHE A 148 0.40 -7.23 2.34
C PHE A 148 0.72 -8.33 1.31
N THR A 149 0.05 -8.33 0.16
CA THR A 149 0.35 -9.27 -0.93
C THR A 149 0.67 -8.51 -2.21
N LYS A 150 1.71 -8.96 -2.92
CA LYS A 150 2.10 -8.47 -4.25
C LYS A 150 2.24 -9.62 -5.23
N HIS A 151 2.18 -9.32 -6.52
CA HIS A 151 2.51 -10.29 -7.55
C HIS A 151 3.98 -10.70 -7.49
N LEU A 152 4.29 -11.94 -7.86
CA LEU A 152 5.65 -12.49 -7.85
C LEU A 152 6.68 -11.66 -8.64
N ASP A 153 6.26 -10.94 -9.65
CA ASP A 153 7.15 -10.07 -10.44
C ASP A 153 7.82 -8.97 -9.60
N TRP A 154 7.26 -8.65 -8.43
CA TRP A 154 7.80 -7.66 -7.50
C TRP A 154 8.69 -8.25 -6.39
N ILE A 155 8.99 -9.55 -6.42
CA ILE A 155 9.74 -10.24 -5.36
C ILE A 155 11.14 -9.63 -5.10
N TYR A 156 11.72 -8.99 -6.10
CA TYR A 156 13.02 -8.32 -5.99
C TYR A 156 13.03 -7.13 -5.03
N GLU A 157 11.86 -6.64 -4.61
CA GLU A 157 11.72 -5.54 -3.66
C GLU A 157 12.02 -5.97 -2.24
N GLU A 158 11.82 -7.25 -1.89
CA GLU A 158 11.94 -7.76 -0.53
C GLU A 158 11.28 -6.82 0.49
N GLU A 159 10.02 -6.45 0.18
CA GLU A 159 9.31 -5.33 0.79
C GLU A 159 8.77 -5.66 2.18
N TYR A 160 8.82 -4.64 3.04
CA TYR A 160 8.13 -4.56 4.33
C TYR A 160 7.29 -3.28 4.38
N ARG A 161 6.07 -3.38 4.89
CA ARG A 161 5.13 -2.26 5.00
C ARG A 161 4.92 -1.87 6.45
N PHE A 162 5.00 -0.58 6.68
CA PHE A 162 4.77 0.09 7.97
C PHE A 162 3.52 0.95 7.83
N MET A 163 2.58 0.84 8.77
CA MET A 163 1.32 1.58 8.79
C MET A 163 1.18 2.42 10.06
#